data_1e7e097300e7e776fd5439a1f5326103
#
_entry.id   1e7e097300e7e776fd5439a1f5326103
#
_cell.length_a   1.000
_cell.length_b   1.000
_cell.length_c   1.000
_cell.angle_alpha   90.00
_cell.angle_beta   90.00
_cell.angle_gamma   90.00
#
_symmetry.space_group_name_H-M   'P 1'
#
loop_
_entity.id
_entity.type
_entity.pdbx_description
1 polymer ?
#
loop_
_entity_poly.entity_id
_entity_poly.type
_entity_poly.pdbx_seq_one_letter_code
_entity_poly.pdbx_strand_id
1 'polypeptide(L)'
;MEINFCNDCDNMMFLYTDEDDQLYHGCKACGNIEHMLPDSSKCVYNNSQLQIDKSEIINTNEYITHDITLPSITSNKNIKCMNSDCDAEETKITYIKYDNENMKYLYICNHCGHKWKNNL
;
A
#
# COMPACT_ATOMS: atom_id res chain seq x y z
N MET A 1 11.59 -3.50 -9.36
CA MET A 1 12.11 -3.39 -10.74
C MET A 1 12.60 -1.97 -10.93
N GLU A 2 13.86 -1.81 -11.23
CA GLU A 2 14.44 -0.48 -11.48
C GLU A 2 14.20 -0.14 -12.95
N ILE A 3 13.59 1.01 -13.21
CA ILE A 3 13.32 1.50 -14.56
C ILE A 3 14.50 2.37 -14.97
N ASN A 4 15.14 2.02 -16.08
CA ASN A 4 16.25 2.78 -16.66
C ASN A 4 15.77 3.53 -17.91
N PHE A 5 16.24 4.76 -18.06
CA PHE A 5 15.95 5.61 -19.21
C PHE A 5 17.19 5.80 -20.07
N CYS A 6 16.99 5.92 -21.37
CA CYS A 6 18.06 6.13 -22.33
C CYS A 6 18.65 7.54 -22.19
N ASN A 7 19.98 7.63 -22.14
CA ASN A 7 20.67 8.91 -22.02
C ASN A 7 20.59 9.80 -23.27
N ASP A 8 20.25 9.21 -24.45
CA ASP A 8 20.19 9.94 -25.71
C ASP A 8 18.79 10.45 -26.07
N CYS A 9 17.72 9.72 -25.69
CA CYS A 9 16.36 10.04 -26.12
C CYS A 9 15.33 10.01 -24.97
N ASP A 10 15.76 9.81 -23.74
CA ASP A 10 14.92 9.78 -22.52
C ASP A 10 13.79 8.73 -22.52
N ASN A 11 13.79 7.82 -23.51
CA ASN A 11 12.81 6.73 -23.55
C ASN A 11 13.22 5.58 -22.61
N MET A 12 12.24 4.82 -22.17
CA MET A 12 12.47 3.67 -21.31
C MET A 12 13.31 2.60 -21.99
N MET A 13 14.34 2.12 -21.33
CA MET A 13 15.15 1.01 -21.78
C MET A 13 14.58 -0.34 -21.32
N PHE A 14 14.79 -1.36 -22.14
CA PHE A 14 14.36 -2.72 -21.88
C PHE A 14 15.59 -3.62 -21.65
N LEU A 15 15.39 -4.65 -20.85
CA LEU A 15 16.42 -5.63 -20.54
C LEU A 15 16.43 -6.74 -21.60
N TYR A 16 17.60 -7.02 -22.15
CA TYR A 16 17.84 -8.10 -23.12
C TYR A 16 19.03 -8.96 -22.69
N THR A 17 19.11 -10.16 -23.26
CA THR A 17 20.27 -11.05 -23.15
C THR A 17 20.94 -11.19 -24.49
N ASP A 18 22.28 -11.21 -24.50
CA ASP A 18 23.08 -11.50 -25.67
C ASP A 18 23.27 -13.01 -25.87
N GLU A 19 23.92 -13.42 -26.98
CA GLU A 19 24.24 -14.83 -27.30
C GLU A 19 25.10 -15.50 -26.22
N ASP A 20 25.88 -14.70 -25.47
CA ASP A 20 26.74 -15.15 -24.35
C ASP A 20 26.00 -15.07 -22.97
N ASP A 21 24.67 -15.00 -22.94
CA ASP A 21 23.85 -14.83 -21.74
C ASP A 21 24.19 -13.57 -20.90
N GLN A 22 24.85 -12.58 -21.52
CA GLN A 22 25.14 -11.29 -20.88
C GLN A 22 23.91 -10.38 -20.93
N LEU A 23 23.62 -9.72 -19.82
CA LEU A 23 22.50 -8.78 -19.72
C LEU A 23 22.91 -7.39 -20.25
N TYR A 24 22.04 -6.79 -21.05
CA TYR A 24 22.21 -5.41 -21.49
C TYR A 24 20.86 -4.67 -21.54
N HIS A 25 20.91 -3.35 -21.42
CA HIS A 25 19.75 -2.49 -21.63
C HIS A 25 19.73 -1.96 -23.06
N GLY A 26 18.61 -2.12 -23.75
CA GLY A 26 18.41 -1.62 -25.10
C GLY A 26 17.25 -0.65 -25.18
N CYS A 27 17.45 0.45 -25.91
CA CYS A 27 16.40 1.41 -26.24
C CYS A 27 15.77 1.04 -27.57
N LYS A 28 14.44 0.83 -27.58
CA LYS A 28 13.70 0.54 -28.82
C LYS A 28 13.51 1.76 -29.72
N ALA A 29 13.62 2.97 -29.17
CA ALA A 29 13.38 4.20 -29.91
C ALA A 29 14.58 4.65 -30.75
N CYS A 30 15.79 4.69 -30.14
CA CYS A 30 17.01 5.15 -30.80
C CYS A 30 18.01 4.02 -31.08
N GLY A 31 17.79 2.82 -30.54
CA GLY A 31 18.70 1.68 -30.71
C GLY A 31 19.95 1.72 -29.83
N ASN A 32 20.05 2.63 -28.88
CA ASN A 32 21.16 2.72 -27.94
C ASN A 32 21.21 1.49 -27.03
N ILE A 33 22.42 0.96 -26.83
CA ILE A 33 22.68 -0.24 -26.02
C ILE A 33 23.65 0.12 -24.90
N GLU A 34 23.28 -0.20 -23.67
CA GLU A 34 24.16 -0.10 -22.50
C GLU A 34 24.42 -1.49 -21.93
N HIS A 35 25.66 -1.93 -22.02
CA HIS A 35 26.11 -3.20 -21.43
C HIS A 35 26.27 -3.08 -19.92
N MET A 36 25.78 -4.08 -19.18
CA MET A 36 26.03 -4.16 -17.76
C MET A 36 27.50 -4.56 -17.50
N LEU A 37 28.11 -3.90 -16.52
CA LEU A 37 29.44 -4.31 -16.07
C LEU A 37 29.38 -5.72 -15.44
N PRO A 38 30.32 -6.62 -15.75
CA PRO A 38 30.27 -8.01 -15.29
C PRO A 38 30.27 -8.17 -13.77
N ASP A 39 30.77 -7.18 -13.03
CA ASP A 39 30.83 -7.18 -11.56
C ASP A 39 29.60 -6.50 -10.88
N SER A 40 28.66 -5.97 -11.65
CA SER A 40 27.45 -5.35 -11.10
C SER A 40 26.32 -6.36 -11.02
N SER A 41 26.02 -6.86 -9.82
CA SER A 41 24.79 -7.60 -9.59
C SER A 41 23.61 -6.65 -9.63
N LYS A 42 22.78 -6.70 -10.67
CA LYS A 42 21.51 -5.96 -10.73
C LYS A 42 20.35 -6.91 -10.49
N CYS A 43 19.38 -6.44 -9.72
CA CYS A 43 18.14 -7.17 -9.50
C CYS A 43 17.28 -7.13 -10.77
N VAL A 44 17.12 -8.27 -11.43
CA VAL A 44 16.31 -8.42 -12.64
C VAL A 44 14.82 -8.55 -12.32
N TYR A 45 14.51 -9.21 -11.22
CA TYR A 45 13.15 -9.43 -10.77
C TYR A 45 13.11 -9.47 -9.25
N ASN A 46 12.19 -8.71 -8.67
CA ASN A 46 11.95 -8.72 -7.24
C ASN A 46 10.45 -8.95 -6.99
N ASN A 47 10.11 -10.08 -6.42
CA ASN A 47 8.77 -10.42 -5.96
C ASN A 47 8.69 -10.33 -4.43
N SER A 48 9.29 -9.30 -3.85
CA SER A 48 9.07 -9.02 -2.44
C SER A 48 7.63 -8.55 -2.27
N GLN A 49 6.78 -9.42 -1.80
CA GLN A 49 5.52 -9.04 -1.20
C GLN A 49 5.88 -8.34 0.12
N LEU A 50 5.99 -7.02 0.05
CA LEU A 50 6.03 -6.20 1.24
C LEU A 50 4.74 -6.52 2.03
N GLN A 51 4.88 -7.27 3.10
CA GLN A 51 3.82 -7.43 4.09
C GLN A 51 3.69 -6.11 4.85
N ILE A 52 3.13 -5.13 4.15
CA ILE A 52 2.75 -3.87 4.79
C ILE A 52 1.54 -4.20 5.66
N ASP A 53 1.65 -3.96 6.96
CA ASP A 53 0.49 -4.01 7.83
C ASP A 53 -0.46 -2.87 7.45
N LYS A 54 -1.46 -3.22 6.64
CA LYS A 54 -2.47 -2.27 6.17
C LYS A 54 -3.17 -1.54 7.32
N SER A 55 -3.27 -2.19 8.48
CA SER A 55 -3.87 -1.58 9.66
C SER A 55 -3.06 -0.41 10.22
N GLU A 56 -1.75 -0.46 10.11
CA GLU A 56 -0.87 0.60 10.57
C GLU A 56 -1.00 1.85 9.70
N ILE A 57 -1.03 1.68 8.37
CA ILE A 57 -1.26 2.79 7.43
C ILE A 57 -2.60 3.46 7.69
N ILE A 58 -3.67 2.67 7.88
CA ILE A 58 -4.99 3.18 8.16
C ILE A 58 -5.02 3.88 9.53
N ASN A 59 -4.32 3.34 10.52
CA ASN A 59 -4.27 3.91 11.86
C ASN A 59 -3.61 5.29 11.90
N THR A 60 -2.63 5.56 11.04
CA THR A 60 -1.95 6.84 10.93
C THR A 60 -2.74 7.91 10.17
N ASN A 61 -3.75 7.53 9.41
CA ASN A 61 -4.56 8.48 8.66
C ASN A 61 -5.61 9.16 9.55
N GLU A 62 -5.53 10.47 9.70
CA GLU A 62 -6.45 11.28 10.51
C GLU A 62 -7.77 11.60 9.79
N TYR A 63 -7.80 11.51 8.46
CA TYR A 63 -8.94 11.95 7.64
C TYR A 63 -9.96 10.86 7.32
N ILE A 64 -9.83 9.67 7.88
CA ILE A 64 -10.73 8.54 7.59
C ILE A 64 -12.17 8.86 7.95
N THR A 65 -12.42 9.58 9.04
CA THR A 65 -13.76 9.97 9.48
C THR A 65 -14.46 10.95 8.53
N HIS A 66 -13.70 11.59 7.65
CA HIS A 66 -14.22 12.51 6.63
C HIS A 66 -14.63 11.80 5.33
N ASP A 67 -14.29 10.54 5.18
CA ASP A 67 -14.65 9.75 4.01
C ASP A 67 -16.11 9.28 4.11
N ILE A 68 -16.97 9.88 3.30
CA ILE A 68 -18.41 9.56 3.26
C ILE A 68 -18.70 8.21 2.59
N THR A 69 -17.74 7.63 1.89
CA THR A 69 -17.91 6.33 1.21
C THR A 69 -17.73 5.14 2.14
N LEU A 70 -17.15 5.34 3.30
CA LEU A 70 -16.94 4.28 4.29
C LEU A 70 -18.25 3.92 5.00
N PRO A 71 -18.49 2.63 5.22
CA PRO A 71 -19.66 2.18 5.96
C PRO A 71 -19.57 2.59 7.43
N SER A 72 -20.70 2.94 7.99
CA SER A 72 -20.82 3.32 9.40
C SER A 72 -21.97 2.60 10.10
N ILE A 73 -21.78 2.34 11.38
CA ILE A 73 -22.78 1.76 12.27
C ILE A 73 -23.25 2.84 13.23
N THR A 74 -24.55 3.08 13.28
CA THR A 74 -25.15 4.08 14.16
C THR A 74 -25.98 3.41 15.24
N SER A 75 -25.88 3.91 16.47
CA SER A 75 -26.73 3.54 17.63
C SER A 75 -26.83 2.03 17.87
N ASN A 76 -25.75 1.28 17.69
CA ASN A 76 -25.72 -0.14 17.97
C ASN A 76 -25.38 -0.41 19.44
N LYS A 77 -26.19 -1.22 20.11
CA LYS A 77 -25.99 -1.57 21.52
C LYS A 77 -24.75 -2.45 21.76
N ASN A 78 -24.34 -3.22 20.75
CA ASN A 78 -23.27 -4.19 20.86
C ASN A 78 -21.89 -3.60 20.51
N ILE A 79 -21.85 -2.55 19.70
CA ILE A 79 -20.63 -1.89 19.25
C ILE A 79 -20.63 -0.46 19.78
N LYS A 80 -19.85 -0.24 20.82
CA LYS A 80 -19.69 1.05 21.47
C LYS A 80 -18.25 1.52 21.36
N CYS A 81 -18.06 2.83 21.53
CA CYS A 81 -16.72 3.38 21.63
C CYS A 81 -15.96 2.75 22.82
N MET A 82 -14.74 2.30 22.54
CA MET A 82 -13.88 1.70 23.57
C MET A 82 -13.19 2.76 24.47
N ASN A 83 -13.29 4.02 24.13
CA ASN A 83 -12.76 5.11 24.94
C ASN A 83 -13.75 5.47 26.04
N SER A 84 -13.32 5.34 27.30
CA SER A 84 -14.10 5.68 28.49
C SER A 84 -14.46 7.16 28.60
N ASP A 85 -13.67 8.02 27.97
CA ASP A 85 -13.85 9.47 27.99
C ASP A 85 -14.79 9.99 26.90
N CYS A 86 -15.40 9.08 26.13
CA CYS A 86 -16.33 9.44 25.07
C CYS A 86 -17.73 9.65 25.60
N ASP A 87 -18.20 10.88 25.63
CA ASP A 87 -19.53 11.30 26.14
C ASP A 87 -20.63 11.26 25.07
N ALA A 88 -20.44 10.60 23.94
CA ALA A 88 -21.43 10.55 22.88
C ALA A 88 -22.68 9.76 23.30
N GLU A 89 -23.84 10.41 23.30
CA GLU A 89 -25.13 9.75 23.53
C GLU A 89 -25.49 8.79 22.41
N GLU A 90 -25.20 9.19 21.16
CA GLU A 90 -25.33 8.35 19.97
C GLU A 90 -23.95 8.09 19.36
N THR A 91 -23.57 6.81 19.33
CA THR A 91 -22.31 6.42 18.75
C THR A 91 -22.44 6.16 17.26
N LYS A 92 -21.72 6.94 16.45
CA LYS A 92 -21.50 6.65 15.03
C LYS A 92 -20.08 6.11 14.88
N ILE A 93 -19.96 4.88 14.43
CA ILE A 93 -18.69 4.17 14.29
C ILE A 93 -18.48 3.84 12.82
N THR A 94 -17.42 4.38 12.24
CA THR A 94 -16.99 4.03 10.89
C THR A 94 -16.06 2.83 10.97
N TYR A 95 -16.17 1.88 10.04
CA TYR A 95 -15.32 0.70 10.03
C TYR A 95 -14.70 0.44 8.67
N ILE A 96 -13.50 -0.14 8.69
CA ILE A 96 -12.76 -0.55 7.50
C ILE A 96 -12.36 -2.00 7.66
N LYS A 97 -12.67 -2.81 6.66
CA LYS A 97 -12.18 -4.17 6.57
C LYS A 97 -10.83 -4.17 5.86
N TYR A 98 -9.75 -4.38 6.59
CA TYR A 98 -8.41 -4.34 6.03
C TYR A 98 -7.84 -5.72 5.67
N ASP A 99 -8.41 -6.78 6.20
CA ASP A 99 -8.04 -8.17 5.87
C ASP A 99 -9.31 -8.98 5.60
N ASN A 100 -9.49 -9.40 4.34
CA ASN A 100 -10.66 -10.14 3.92
C ASN A 100 -10.62 -11.62 4.31
N GLU A 101 -9.42 -12.20 4.37
CA GLU A 101 -9.24 -13.62 4.66
C GLU A 101 -9.47 -13.90 6.14
N ASN A 102 -8.93 -13.05 7.02
CA ASN A 102 -9.02 -13.21 8.46
C ASN A 102 -10.12 -12.37 9.11
N MET A 103 -10.97 -11.73 8.31
CA MET A 103 -12.12 -10.92 8.80
C MET A 103 -11.71 -9.84 9.80
N LYS A 104 -10.60 -9.16 9.55
CA LYS A 104 -10.09 -8.12 10.44
C LYS A 104 -10.66 -6.75 10.09
N TYR A 105 -11.17 -6.08 11.09
CA TYR A 105 -11.77 -4.75 10.98
C TYR A 105 -11.05 -3.74 11.87
N LEU A 106 -10.97 -2.52 11.40
CA LEU A 106 -10.62 -1.34 12.18
C LEU A 106 -11.88 -0.49 12.39
N TYR A 107 -12.15 -0.15 13.62
CA TYR A 107 -13.27 0.71 14.00
C TYR A 107 -12.78 2.08 14.43
N ILE A 108 -13.53 3.11 14.09
CA ILE A 108 -13.22 4.51 14.40
C ILE A 108 -14.47 5.19 14.90
N CYS A 109 -14.40 5.77 16.10
CA CYS A 109 -15.46 6.60 16.62
C CYS A 109 -15.46 7.97 15.94
N ASN A 110 -16.56 8.35 15.30
CA ASN A 110 -16.66 9.64 14.63
C ASN A 110 -16.74 10.83 15.61
N HIS A 111 -17.06 10.58 16.89
CA HIS A 111 -17.15 11.61 17.90
C HIS A 111 -15.77 11.96 18.49
N CYS A 112 -15.04 10.98 19.03
CA CYS A 112 -13.77 11.19 19.71
C CYS A 112 -12.53 10.84 18.86
N GLY A 113 -12.72 10.23 17.69
CA GLY A 113 -11.62 9.81 16.81
C GLY A 113 -10.83 8.59 17.30
N HIS A 114 -11.28 7.94 18.39
CA HIS A 114 -10.62 6.74 18.92
C HIS A 114 -10.72 5.57 17.92
N LYS A 115 -9.61 4.88 17.71
CA LYS A 115 -9.49 3.75 16.78
C LYS A 115 -9.17 2.47 17.54
N TRP A 116 -9.83 1.38 17.19
CA TRP A 116 -9.55 0.06 17.74
C TRP A 116 -9.75 -1.04 16.71
N LYS A 117 -9.10 -2.17 16.95
CA LYS A 117 -9.21 -3.37 16.11
C LYS A 117 -10.15 -4.38 16.76
N ASN A 118 -10.82 -5.20 15.93
CA ASN A 118 -11.49 -6.36 16.48
C ASN A 118 -10.43 -7.39 16.94
N ASN A 119 -10.58 -7.83 18.17
CA ASN A 119 -9.79 -8.94 18.71
C ASN A 119 -10.49 -10.25 18.34
N LEU A 120 -10.05 -10.84 17.24
CA LEU A 120 -10.38 -12.22 16.86
C LEU A 120 -9.12 -13.06 16.97
#